data_9b6e94083db60aee57208a0b51b57593
#
_entry.id   9b6e94083db60aee57208a0b51b57593
#
_cell.length_a   1.000
_cell.length_b   1.000
_cell.length_c   1.000
_cell.angle_alpha   90.00
_cell.angle_beta   90.00
_cell.angle_gamma   90.00
#
_symmetry.space_group_name_H-M   'P 1'
#
loop_
_entity.id
_entity.type
_entity.pdbx_description
1 polymer ?
#
loop_
_entity_poly.entity_id
_entity_poly.type
_entity_poly.pdbx_seq_one_letter_code
_entity_poly.pdbx_strand_id
1 'polypeptide(L)'
;MKKILVLVCFLVGAAACATEPSGNKDMMSNANRPMESKPAAMVSEADITAKDVAIWDALKKKDYDVFGRLLASDYTEVEDDGVYDKAGILAYVKDLEISDVTFANRKMMRIDKDAVILTYDVTAKGTYKGQALPTGAYHAAAAYVNRDGQWLGIYYQQTLAKAAPPPPPPSKAEPSKSSTSPMSKPAETGPDAEANEKVVWAALKSRNYDAFASYLTPDAMEIEADGVLDKAGSVKGVSTFDASKAELSEWKTVKFDNAASLVTYLVKLPGMKPDQERHSTIWVSRDGRWLALFHQGTPVAATTPAKSGTRKM
;
A
#
# COMPACT_ATOMS: atom_id res chain seq x y z
N MET A 1 -35.97 -15.84 -39.40
CA MET A 1 -35.67 -16.36 -40.75
C MET A 1 -34.18 -16.20 -41.01
N LYS A 2 -33.63 -17.34 -41.43
CA LYS A 2 -32.34 -17.63 -42.08
C LYS A 2 -31.04 -17.53 -41.29
N LYS A 3 -30.61 -18.72 -40.87
CA LYS A 3 -29.27 -19.19 -40.58
C LYS A 3 -28.41 -19.14 -41.86
N ILE A 4 -27.12 -18.78 -41.73
CA ILE A 4 -26.10 -19.22 -42.68
C ILE A 4 -24.93 -19.76 -41.89
N LEU A 5 -24.77 -21.08 -41.99
CA LEU A 5 -23.67 -21.92 -41.61
C LEU A 5 -22.73 -21.99 -42.81
N VAL A 6 -21.45 -21.70 -42.68
CA VAL A 6 -20.45 -22.08 -43.70
C VAL A 6 -19.39 -22.93 -43.05
N LEU A 7 -19.47 -24.18 -43.37
CA LEU A 7 -18.51 -25.25 -43.15
C LEU A 7 -17.63 -25.35 -44.40
N VAL A 8 -16.32 -25.29 -44.29
CA VAL A 8 -15.44 -25.76 -45.39
C VAL A 8 -14.40 -26.70 -44.79
N CYS A 9 -14.53 -27.94 -45.23
CA CYS A 9 -13.61 -29.07 -45.07
C CYS A 9 -12.64 -29.15 -46.25
N PHE A 10 -11.58 -29.97 -46.02
CA PHE A 10 -10.70 -30.69 -46.95
C PHE A 10 -9.42 -29.93 -47.39
N LEU A 11 -8.27 -30.55 -47.46
CA LEU A 11 -7.89 -31.85 -48.05
C LEU A 11 -6.58 -32.41 -47.48
N VAL A 12 -6.58 -33.71 -47.43
CA VAL A 12 -5.50 -34.67 -47.21
C VAL A 12 -4.58 -34.74 -48.43
N GLY A 13 -3.28 -34.90 -48.17
CA GLY A 13 -2.29 -35.28 -49.18
C GLY A 13 -1.24 -36.21 -48.56
N ALA A 14 -1.40 -37.48 -48.85
CA ALA A 14 -0.44 -38.53 -48.55
C ALA A 14 0.42 -38.88 -49.79
N ALA A 15 1.67 -39.19 -49.59
CA ALA A 15 2.49 -40.14 -50.32
C ALA A 15 3.98 -39.87 -50.08
N ALA A 16 4.88 -40.73 -49.89
CA ALA A 16 5.11 -42.16 -49.78
C ALA A 16 6.61 -42.39 -49.73
N CYS A 17 7.01 -43.32 -48.92
CA CYS A 17 8.14 -44.27 -49.02
C CYS A 17 9.50 -43.82 -49.58
N ALA A 18 10.59 -43.97 -48.81
CA ALA A 18 11.49 -45.11 -48.99
C ALA A 18 12.74 -45.05 -48.10
N THR A 19 13.00 -46.18 -47.46
CA THR A 19 14.23 -46.91 -47.12
C THR A 19 15.13 -46.43 -46.01
N GLU A 20 15.15 -47.27 -44.96
CA GLU A 20 16.27 -47.50 -44.04
C GLU A 20 17.51 -48.08 -44.75
N PRO A 21 18.74 -48.00 -44.16
CA PRO A 21 19.02 -48.94 -43.10
C PRO A 21 19.94 -48.47 -41.95
N SER A 22 19.67 -49.07 -40.79
CA SER A 22 20.65 -49.67 -39.88
C SER A 22 21.80 -48.84 -39.30
N GLY A 23 21.80 -48.73 -38.01
CA GLY A 23 23.07 -48.65 -37.28
C GLY A 23 23.00 -47.89 -35.94
N ASN A 24 22.80 -48.67 -34.91
CA ASN A 24 23.49 -48.62 -33.63
C ASN A 24 22.93 -47.79 -32.49
N LYS A 25 22.34 -48.50 -31.56
CA LYS A 25 22.60 -48.58 -30.10
C LYS A 25 22.94 -47.28 -29.34
N ASP A 26 22.24 -47.20 -28.24
CA ASP A 26 22.53 -46.44 -27.02
C ASP A 26 22.17 -44.94 -27.02
N MET A 27 20.87 -44.71 -26.90
CA MET A 27 20.38 -43.56 -26.12
C MET A 27 19.29 -44.02 -25.17
N MET A 28 19.74 -44.67 -24.11
CA MET A 28 18.94 -44.80 -22.92
C MET A 28 18.76 -43.41 -22.27
N SER A 29 17.53 -43.04 -22.15
CA SER A 29 17.00 -42.40 -20.96
C SER A 29 17.70 -41.13 -20.45
N ASN A 30 17.20 -40.00 -20.87
CA ASN A 30 17.23 -38.80 -20.01
C ASN A 30 15.84 -38.15 -19.88
N ALA A 31 14.86 -38.99 -19.54
CA ALA A 31 13.46 -38.56 -19.33
C ALA A 31 13.18 -38.11 -17.90
N ASN A 32 14.22 -37.79 -17.10
CA ASN A 32 14.05 -37.31 -15.71
C ASN A 32 15.00 -36.13 -15.41
N ARG A 33 15.09 -35.17 -16.32
CA ARG A 33 15.60 -33.86 -15.93
C ARG A 33 14.41 -33.13 -15.30
N PRO A 34 14.46 -32.76 -14.00
CA PRO A 34 13.46 -31.83 -13.47
C PRO A 34 13.51 -30.58 -14.35
N MET A 35 12.36 -30.18 -14.91
CA MET A 35 12.26 -28.85 -15.50
C MET A 35 12.62 -27.88 -14.38
N GLU A 36 13.82 -27.31 -14.45
CA GLU A 36 14.15 -26.14 -13.66
C GLU A 36 13.07 -25.09 -13.99
N SER A 37 12.15 -24.93 -13.08
CA SER A 37 11.15 -23.87 -13.17
C SER A 37 11.95 -22.56 -13.17
N LYS A 38 11.97 -21.90 -14.32
CA LYS A 38 12.52 -20.54 -14.44
C LYS A 38 11.93 -19.73 -13.28
N PRO A 39 12.76 -19.06 -12.46
CA PRO A 39 12.23 -18.24 -11.38
C PRO A 39 11.16 -17.31 -11.96
N ALA A 40 9.97 -17.29 -11.35
CA ALA A 40 8.92 -16.39 -11.78
C ALA A 40 9.48 -14.96 -11.77
N ALA A 41 9.37 -14.28 -12.91
CA ALA A 41 9.86 -12.91 -13.01
C ALA A 41 9.17 -12.06 -11.95
N MET A 42 9.95 -11.28 -11.21
CA MET A 42 9.39 -10.36 -10.21
C MET A 42 8.52 -9.32 -10.92
N VAL A 43 7.37 -8.99 -10.32
CA VAL A 43 6.46 -7.96 -10.86
C VAL A 43 7.22 -6.62 -11.02
N SER A 44 6.98 -5.93 -12.11
CA SER A 44 7.56 -4.60 -12.34
C SER A 44 6.69 -3.49 -11.77
N GLU A 45 7.28 -2.32 -11.55
CA GLU A 45 6.52 -1.11 -11.17
C GLU A 45 5.48 -0.73 -12.22
N ALA A 46 5.80 -0.92 -13.51
CA ALA A 46 4.87 -0.66 -14.60
C ALA A 46 3.62 -1.56 -14.52
N ASP A 47 3.79 -2.85 -14.20
CA ASP A 47 2.68 -3.78 -14.07
C ASP A 47 1.76 -3.41 -12.90
N ILE A 48 2.33 -3.04 -11.76
CA ILE A 48 1.56 -2.60 -10.58
C ILE A 48 0.90 -1.25 -10.85
N THR A 49 1.59 -0.32 -11.47
CA THR A 49 1.00 0.96 -11.89
C THR A 49 -0.19 0.75 -12.82
N ALA A 50 -0.12 -0.20 -13.76
CA ALA A 50 -1.25 -0.53 -14.63
C ALA A 50 -2.44 -1.09 -13.84
N LYS A 51 -2.21 -1.87 -12.77
CA LYS A 51 -3.27 -2.34 -11.87
C LYS A 51 -3.92 -1.19 -11.09
N ASP A 52 -3.11 -0.28 -10.56
CA ASP A 52 -3.57 0.92 -9.86
C ASP A 52 -4.45 1.80 -10.77
N VAL A 53 -3.98 2.07 -11.99
CA VAL A 53 -4.75 2.82 -12.98
C VAL A 53 -6.07 2.13 -13.32
N ALA A 54 -6.09 0.78 -13.41
CA ALA A 54 -7.32 0.05 -13.69
C ALA A 54 -8.36 0.18 -12.55
N ILE A 55 -7.92 0.25 -11.30
CA ILE A 55 -8.78 0.50 -10.13
C ILE A 55 -9.42 1.91 -10.25
N TRP A 56 -8.61 2.94 -10.49
CA TRP A 56 -9.09 4.31 -10.65
C TRP A 56 -10.01 4.49 -11.88
N ASP A 57 -9.71 3.79 -12.97
CA ASP A 57 -10.55 3.77 -14.18
C ASP A 57 -11.92 3.13 -13.93
N ALA A 58 -11.95 2.05 -13.13
CA ALA A 58 -13.20 1.41 -12.74
C ALA A 58 -14.07 2.35 -11.89
N LEU A 59 -13.45 3.08 -10.94
CA LEU A 59 -14.13 4.11 -10.14
C LEU A 59 -14.70 5.23 -11.02
N LYS A 60 -13.89 5.80 -11.93
CA LYS A 60 -14.34 6.85 -12.86
C LYS A 60 -15.51 6.41 -13.73
N LYS A 61 -15.51 5.15 -14.16
CA LYS A 61 -16.57 4.56 -14.99
C LYS A 61 -17.76 4.08 -14.17
N LYS A 62 -17.70 4.13 -12.84
CA LYS A 62 -18.68 3.56 -11.92
C LYS A 62 -18.89 2.05 -12.15
N ASP A 63 -17.85 1.35 -12.63
CA ASP A 63 -17.86 -0.11 -12.81
C ASP A 63 -17.44 -0.79 -11.50
N TYR A 64 -18.37 -0.82 -10.55
CA TYR A 64 -18.13 -1.34 -9.20
C TYR A 64 -17.86 -2.84 -9.17
N ASP A 65 -18.31 -3.58 -10.18
CA ASP A 65 -18.03 -5.00 -10.32
C ASP A 65 -16.57 -5.24 -10.72
N VAL A 66 -16.06 -4.45 -11.67
CA VAL A 66 -14.62 -4.47 -12.01
C VAL A 66 -13.80 -4.01 -10.83
N PHE A 67 -14.16 -2.88 -10.20
CA PHE A 67 -13.49 -2.37 -9.01
C PHE A 67 -13.38 -3.44 -7.93
N GLY A 68 -14.49 -4.09 -7.58
CA GLY A 68 -14.51 -5.16 -6.58
C GLY A 68 -13.66 -6.39 -6.95
N ARG A 69 -13.56 -6.75 -8.24
CA ARG A 69 -12.69 -7.86 -8.67
C ARG A 69 -11.21 -7.56 -8.62
N LEU A 70 -10.81 -6.28 -8.66
CA LEU A 70 -9.43 -5.85 -8.55
C LEU A 70 -8.93 -5.80 -7.10
N LEU A 71 -9.82 -5.91 -6.11
CA LEU A 71 -9.50 -5.89 -4.69
C LEU A 71 -9.48 -7.30 -4.09
N ALA A 72 -8.54 -7.57 -3.19
CA ALA A 72 -8.49 -8.79 -2.40
C ALA A 72 -9.73 -8.94 -1.49
N SER A 73 -10.04 -10.15 -1.04
CA SER A 73 -11.19 -10.40 -0.16
C SER A 73 -11.04 -9.75 1.22
N ASP A 74 -9.80 -9.60 1.65
CA ASP A 74 -9.37 -9.02 2.92
C ASP A 74 -8.85 -7.56 2.78
N TYR A 75 -9.28 -6.88 1.72
CA TYR A 75 -8.95 -5.48 1.46
C TYR A 75 -9.30 -4.56 2.63
N THR A 76 -8.44 -3.59 2.87
CA THR A 76 -8.64 -2.57 3.89
C THR A 76 -8.28 -1.20 3.32
N GLU A 77 -9.18 -0.23 3.50
CA GLU A 77 -8.96 1.17 3.16
C GLU A 77 -9.09 2.04 4.41
N VAL A 78 -8.15 2.99 4.54
CA VAL A 78 -8.11 3.92 5.67
C VAL A 78 -8.35 5.32 5.14
N GLU A 79 -9.47 5.91 5.56
CA GLU A 79 -9.86 7.27 5.23
C GLU A 79 -9.87 8.14 6.49
N ASP A 80 -10.01 9.43 6.34
CA ASP A 80 -10.07 10.38 7.45
C ASP A 80 -11.30 10.18 8.36
N ASP A 81 -12.37 9.58 7.83
CA ASP A 81 -13.62 9.32 8.55
C ASP A 81 -13.78 7.85 9.00
N GLY A 82 -12.93 6.91 8.56
CA GLY A 82 -13.07 5.51 8.94
C GLY A 82 -12.04 4.54 8.37
N VAL A 83 -12.20 3.27 8.79
CA VAL A 83 -11.49 2.13 8.22
C VAL A 83 -12.51 1.19 7.60
N TYR A 84 -12.40 0.97 6.30
CA TYR A 84 -13.34 0.21 5.51
C TYR A 84 -12.75 -1.14 5.10
N ASP A 85 -13.54 -2.20 5.21
CA ASP A 85 -13.27 -3.45 4.52
C ASP A 85 -13.78 -3.39 3.07
N LYS A 86 -13.58 -4.47 2.32
CA LYS A 86 -14.02 -4.54 0.92
C LYS A 86 -15.51 -4.26 0.74
N ALA A 87 -16.38 -4.74 1.64
CA ALA A 87 -17.82 -4.51 1.55
C ALA A 87 -18.16 -3.05 1.86
N GLY A 88 -17.51 -2.48 2.86
CA GLY A 88 -17.64 -1.07 3.23
C GLY A 88 -17.22 -0.13 2.11
N ILE A 89 -16.06 -0.36 1.48
CA ILE A 89 -15.61 0.49 0.39
C ILE A 89 -16.48 0.35 -0.87
N LEU A 90 -16.99 -0.84 -1.18
CA LEU A 90 -17.94 -1.04 -2.27
C LEU A 90 -19.28 -0.30 -2.03
N ALA A 91 -19.66 -0.08 -0.78
CA ALA A 91 -20.81 0.77 -0.45
C ALA A 91 -20.45 2.26 -0.55
N TYR A 92 -19.29 2.65 -0.02
CA TYR A 92 -18.78 4.03 0.00
C TYR A 92 -18.66 4.63 -1.41
N VAL A 93 -18.03 3.90 -2.34
CA VAL A 93 -17.76 4.40 -3.70
C VAL A 93 -19.02 4.62 -4.55
N LYS A 94 -20.18 4.11 -4.13
CA LYS A 94 -21.46 4.37 -4.84
C LYS A 94 -21.89 5.84 -4.76
N ASP A 95 -21.47 6.52 -3.70
CA ASP A 95 -21.75 7.94 -3.48
C ASP A 95 -20.60 8.84 -3.99
N LEU A 96 -19.51 8.21 -4.50
CA LEU A 96 -18.33 8.90 -5.02
C LEU A 96 -18.45 9.06 -6.55
N GLU A 97 -18.25 10.29 -7.02
CA GLU A 97 -18.18 10.61 -8.45
C GLU A 97 -16.82 11.24 -8.75
N ILE A 98 -16.00 10.57 -9.55
CA ILE A 98 -14.70 11.07 -9.98
C ILE A 98 -14.80 11.51 -11.44
N SER A 99 -14.60 12.81 -11.70
CA SER A 99 -14.57 13.37 -13.04
C SER A 99 -13.17 13.39 -13.65
N ASP A 100 -12.16 13.62 -12.81
CA ASP A 100 -10.76 13.69 -13.23
C ASP A 100 -9.83 13.21 -12.13
N VAL A 101 -8.70 12.61 -12.50
CA VAL A 101 -7.66 12.18 -11.56
C VAL A 101 -6.29 12.31 -12.22
N THR A 102 -5.34 12.88 -11.48
CA THR A 102 -3.95 13.01 -11.91
C THR A 102 -3.01 12.45 -10.86
N PHE A 103 -1.88 11.92 -11.30
CA PHE A 103 -0.90 11.27 -10.45
C PHE A 103 0.49 11.86 -10.67
N ALA A 104 1.27 11.94 -9.61
CA ALA A 104 2.66 12.35 -9.64
C ALA A 104 3.51 11.51 -8.67
N ASN A 105 4.82 11.57 -8.79
CA ASN A 105 5.78 11.02 -7.82
C ASN A 105 5.59 9.53 -7.48
N ARG A 106 5.13 8.72 -8.46
CA ARG A 106 4.96 7.28 -8.26
C ARG A 106 6.27 6.60 -7.93
N LYS A 107 6.22 5.72 -6.92
CA LYS A 107 7.35 4.91 -6.48
C LYS A 107 6.85 3.59 -5.93
N MET A 108 7.41 2.48 -6.40
CA MET A 108 7.13 1.16 -5.86
C MET A 108 8.21 0.73 -4.88
N MET A 109 7.80 0.16 -3.75
CA MET A 109 8.68 -0.50 -2.79
C MET A 109 8.23 -1.95 -2.63
N ARG A 110 9.19 -2.87 -2.54
CA ARG A 110 8.90 -4.29 -2.30
C ARG A 110 8.73 -4.54 -0.82
N ILE A 111 7.62 -5.17 -0.50
CA ILE A 111 7.39 -5.75 0.81
C ILE A 111 8.11 -7.11 0.85
N ASP A 112 7.77 -7.99 -0.12
CA ASP A 112 8.43 -9.27 -0.38
C ASP A 112 8.24 -9.71 -1.85
N LYS A 113 8.33 -11.02 -2.15
CA LYS A 113 8.17 -11.54 -3.51
C LYS A 113 6.73 -11.46 -4.04
N ASP A 114 5.74 -11.53 -3.14
CA ASP A 114 4.30 -11.57 -3.45
C ASP A 114 3.53 -10.34 -2.94
N ALA A 115 4.23 -9.34 -2.39
CA ALA A 115 3.63 -8.12 -1.91
C ALA A 115 4.48 -6.89 -2.25
N VAL A 116 3.82 -5.82 -2.66
CA VAL A 116 4.44 -4.52 -2.96
C VAL A 116 3.54 -3.38 -2.47
N ILE A 117 4.14 -2.22 -2.24
CA ILE A 117 3.42 -0.98 -2.01
C ILE A 117 3.81 0.04 -3.08
N LEU A 118 2.82 0.70 -3.65
CA LEU A 118 2.96 1.84 -4.57
C LEU A 118 2.58 3.10 -3.82
N THR A 119 3.47 4.08 -3.79
CA THR A 119 3.20 5.41 -3.23
C THR A 119 3.16 6.44 -4.34
N TYR A 120 2.32 7.47 -4.19
CA TYR A 120 2.19 8.54 -5.18
C TYR A 120 1.43 9.75 -4.61
N ASP A 121 1.54 10.87 -5.31
CA ASP A 121 0.63 11.98 -5.09
C ASP A 121 -0.55 11.84 -6.05
N VAL A 122 -1.77 12.04 -5.53
CA VAL A 122 -3.01 12.01 -6.31
C VAL A 122 -3.81 13.28 -6.11
N THR A 123 -4.34 13.81 -7.19
CA THR A 123 -5.34 14.90 -7.17
C THR A 123 -6.57 14.42 -7.91
N ALA A 124 -7.70 14.41 -7.23
CA ALA A 124 -8.99 14.01 -7.81
C ALA A 124 -9.96 15.18 -7.84
N LYS A 125 -10.78 15.26 -8.89
CA LYS A 125 -11.93 16.15 -8.99
C LYS A 125 -13.20 15.32 -9.02
N GLY A 126 -14.20 15.76 -8.30
CA GLY A 126 -15.45 15.02 -8.21
C GLY A 126 -16.31 15.45 -7.04
N THR A 127 -17.23 14.57 -6.67
CA THR A 127 -18.11 14.77 -5.52
C THR A 127 -18.24 13.50 -4.69
N TYR A 128 -18.46 13.67 -3.39
CA TYR A 128 -18.92 12.61 -2.49
C TYR A 128 -20.23 13.04 -1.88
N LYS A 129 -21.29 12.22 -2.05
CA LYS A 129 -22.66 12.57 -1.63
C LYS A 129 -23.11 13.96 -2.12
N GLY A 130 -22.70 14.30 -3.35
CA GLY A 130 -23.00 15.59 -3.98
C GLY A 130 -22.20 16.78 -3.46
N GLN A 131 -21.28 16.60 -2.50
CA GLN A 131 -20.37 17.63 -2.03
C GLN A 131 -19.06 17.53 -2.80
N ALA A 132 -18.50 18.67 -3.22
CA ALA A 132 -17.21 18.69 -3.93
C ALA A 132 -16.10 18.05 -3.07
N LEU A 133 -15.26 17.23 -3.70
CA LEU A 133 -14.06 16.72 -3.03
C LEU A 133 -13.14 17.86 -2.63
N PRO A 134 -12.39 17.72 -1.53
CA PRO A 134 -11.38 18.71 -1.14
C PRO A 134 -10.42 18.99 -2.28
N THR A 135 -10.04 20.25 -2.43
CA THR A 135 -9.01 20.66 -3.39
C THR A 135 -7.62 20.46 -2.78
N GLY A 136 -6.71 19.87 -3.54
CA GLY A 136 -5.34 19.61 -3.09
C GLY A 136 -4.84 18.27 -3.61
N ALA A 137 -3.56 18.04 -3.41
CA ALA A 137 -2.97 16.74 -3.62
C ALA A 137 -3.07 15.91 -2.34
N TYR A 138 -3.20 14.60 -2.49
CA TYR A 138 -3.08 13.64 -1.39
C TYR A 138 -1.81 12.83 -1.58
N HIS A 139 -1.07 12.61 -0.52
CA HIS A 139 -0.08 11.55 -0.47
C HIS A 139 -0.79 10.23 -0.27
N ALA A 140 -0.68 9.32 -1.21
CA ALA A 140 -1.39 8.05 -1.22
C ALA A 140 -0.45 6.85 -1.22
N ALA A 141 -0.90 5.78 -0.60
CA ALA A 141 -0.25 4.48 -0.62
C ALA A 141 -1.26 3.38 -0.94
N ALA A 142 -0.90 2.51 -1.87
CA ALA A 142 -1.69 1.35 -2.27
C ALA A 142 -0.82 0.10 -2.21
N ALA A 143 -1.18 -0.89 -1.38
CA ALA A 143 -0.48 -2.17 -1.37
C ALA A 143 -1.20 -3.20 -2.23
N TYR A 144 -0.40 -4.04 -2.88
CA TYR A 144 -0.84 -5.11 -3.77
C TYR A 144 -0.23 -6.43 -3.34
N VAL A 145 -1.02 -7.48 -3.38
CA VAL A 145 -0.59 -8.85 -3.09
C VAL A 145 -0.87 -9.76 -4.27
N ASN A 146 0.04 -10.71 -4.48
CA ASN A 146 -0.15 -11.78 -5.45
C ASN A 146 -0.91 -12.93 -4.78
N ARG A 147 -2.12 -13.20 -5.26
CA ARG A 147 -2.94 -14.34 -4.85
C ARG A 147 -3.15 -15.23 -6.07
N ASP A 148 -2.54 -16.41 -6.05
CA ASP A 148 -2.66 -17.40 -7.14
C ASP A 148 -2.30 -16.85 -8.54
N GLY A 149 -1.25 -16.02 -8.62
CA GLY A 149 -0.78 -15.37 -9.84
C GLY A 149 -1.53 -14.09 -10.22
N GLN A 150 -2.48 -13.65 -9.42
CA GLN A 150 -3.22 -12.40 -9.63
C GLN A 150 -2.77 -11.34 -8.62
N TRP A 151 -2.36 -10.19 -9.12
CA TRP A 151 -2.07 -9.02 -8.29
C TRP A 151 -3.38 -8.27 -7.99
N LEU A 152 -3.72 -8.17 -6.70
CA LEU A 152 -4.94 -7.54 -6.18
C LEU A 152 -4.57 -6.45 -5.19
N GLY A 153 -5.32 -5.34 -5.18
CA GLY A 153 -5.22 -4.33 -4.13
C GLY A 153 -5.65 -4.91 -2.80
N ILE A 154 -4.84 -4.74 -1.76
CA ILE A 154 -5.14 -5.21 -0.39
C ILE A 154 -5.24 -4.06 0.62
N TYR A 155 -4.64 -2.93 0.31
CA TYR A 155 -4.65 -1.76 1.19
C TYR A 155 -4.62 -0.48 0.37
N TYR A 156 -5.32 0.55 0.86
CA TYR A 156 -5.21 1.92 0.41
C TYR A 156 -5.36 2.89 1.58
N GLN A 157 -4.58 3.95 1.56
CA GLN A 157 -4.72 5.12 2.45
C GLN A 157 -4.27 6.36 1.73
N GLN A 158 -4.95 7.47 2.00
CA GLN A 158 -4.57 8.79 1.49
C GLN A 158 -4.56 9.83 2.62
N THR A 159 -3.63 10.77 2.50
CA THR A 159 -3.46 11.85 3.48
C THR A 159 -3.40 13.16 2.73
N LEU A 160 -4.31 14.10 3.04
CA LEU A 160 -4.31 15.41 2.40
C LEU A 160 -2.99 16.12 2.66
N ALA A 161 -2.26 16.42 1.59
CA ALA A 161 -0.97 17.11 1.68
C ALA A 161 -1.17 18.54 2.18
N LYS A 162 -0.39 18.94 3.18
CA LYS A 162 -0.28 20.35 3.56
C LYS A 162 0.41 21.11 2.43
N ALA A 163 -0.03 22.35 2.20
CA ALA A 163 0.68 23.21 1.27
C ALA A 163 2.15 23.35 1.71
N ALA A 164 3.08 23.05 0.79
CA ALA A 164 4.50 23.19 1.09
C ALA A 164 4.77 24.64 1.56
N PRO A 165 5.52 24.82 2.65
CA PRO A 165 5.98 26.15 3.01
C PRO A 165 6.81 26.74 1.86
N PRO A 166 6.78 28.05 1.65
CA PRO A 166 7.61 28.67 0.61
C PRO A 166 9.06 28.25 0.83
N PRO A 167 9.82 27.98 -0.26
CA PRO A 167 11.20 27.53 -0.14
C PRO A 167 11.99 28.54 0.70
N PRO A 168 12.78 28.08 1.70
CA PRO A 168 13.62 28.97 2.47
C PRO A 168 14.57 29.70 1.52
N PRO A 169 14.92 30.96 1.82
CA PRO A 169 15.90 31.67 1.01
C PRO A 169 17.20 30.83 0.97
N PRO A 170 17.95 30.87 -0.14
CA PRO A 170 19.11 30.00 -0.34
C PRO A 170 20.12 30.18 0.81
N SER A 171 20.12 29.25 1.73
CA SER A 171 21.08 29.13 2.80
C SER A 171 22.30 28.39 2.25
N LYS A 172 23.49 28.91 2.50
CA LYS A 172 24.74 28.19 2.20
C LYS A 172 24.71 26.88 2.97
N ALA A 173 24.68 25.77 2.24
CA ALA A 173 24.72 24.43 2.81
C ALA A 173 26.03 24.26 3.60
N GLU A 174 25.94 24.17 4.92
CA GLU A 174 27.02 23.61 5.72
C GLU A 174 26.97 22.08 5.55
N PRO A 175 28.14 21.42 5.42
CA PRO A 175 28.18 19.96 5.31
C PRO A 175 27.69 19.35 6.60
N SER A 176 26.55 18.67 6.55
CA SER A 176 26.01 17.89 7.65
C SER A 176 27.02 16.80 8.03
N LYS A 177 27.60 16.90 9.23
CA LYS A 177 28.40 15.82 9.80
C LYS A 177 27.45 14.66 10.11
N SER A 178 27.55 13.61 9.33
CA SER A 178 26.95 12.31 9.64
C SER A 178 27.48 11.85 11.00
N SER A 179 26.65 11.93 12.02
CA SER A 179 26.96 11.32 13.33
C SER A 179 26.55 9.84 13.22
N THR A 180 27.53 8.98 12.98
CA THR A 180 27.40 7.55 13.23
C THR A 180 27.35 7.33 14.73
N SER A 181 26.14 7.33 15.29
CA SER A 181 25.93 6.83 16.65
C SER A 181 26.17 5.31 16.65
N PRO A 182 26.81 4.76 17.72
CA PRO A 182 27.00 3.32 17.82
C PRO A 182 25.64 2.62 17.78
N MET A 183 25.53 1.60 16.93
CA MET A 183 24.33 0.80 16.77
C MET A 183 23.99 0.17 18.13
N SER A 184 22.91 0.65 18.75
CA SER A 184 22.34 0.03 19.96
C SER A 184 22.00 -1.43 19.65
N LYS A 185 22.18 -2.32 20.65
CA LYS A 185 21.78 -3.74 20.51
C LYS A 185 20.35 -3.78 19.97
N PRO A 186 20.08 -4.57 18.90
CA PRO A 186 18.74 -4.67 18.34
C PRO A 186 17.72 -5.02 19.42
N ALA A 187 16.63 -4.27 19.51
CA ALA A 187 15.55 -4.58 20.41
C ALA A 187 14.94 -5.95 20.08
N GLU A 188 14.55 -6.71 21.10
CA GLU A 188 13.81 -7.96 20.90
C GLU A 188 12.45 -7.61 20.30
N THR A 189 12.08 -8.30 19.20
CA THR A 189 10.78 -8.11 18.57
C THR A 189 9.74 -9.04 19.17
N GLY A 190 8.50 -8.55 19.29
CA GLY A 190 7.35 -9.33 19.72
C GLY A 190 6.95 -10.41 18.69
N PRO A 191 5.96 -11.24 19.02
CA PRO A 191 5.57 -12.39 18.20
C PRO A 191 4.89 -12.03 16.89
N ASP A 192 4.29 -10.86 16.78
CA ASP A 192 3.53 -10.39 15.62
C ASP A 192 3.61 -8.86 15.42
N ALA A 193 3.03 -8.41 14.33
CA ALA A 193 3.06 -7.01 13.93
C ALA A 193 2.38 -6.08 14.96
N GLU A 194 1.22 -6.45 15.49
CA GLU A 194 0.49 -5.61 16.45
C GLU A 194 1.22 -5.48 17.79
N ALA A 195 1.82 -6.58 18.27
CA ALA A 195 2.63 -6.55 19.49
C ALA A 195 3.83 -5.60 19.33
N ASN A 196 4.50 -5.63 18.16
CA ASN A 196 5.62 -4.74 17.87
C ASN A 196 5.17 -3.28 17.75
N GLU A 197 4.02 -3.00 17.14
CA GLU A 197 3.47 -1.65 17.06
C GLU A 197 3.25 -1.06 18.47
N LYS A 198 2.69 -1.84 19.39
CA LYS A 198 2.51 -1.43 20.79
C LYS A 198 3.84 -1.13 21.49
N VAL A 199 4.89 -1.92 21.22
CA VAL A 199 6.23 -1.69 21.77
C VAL A 199 6.86 -0.41 21.18
N VAL A 200 6.68 -0.17 19.88
CA VAL A 200 7.12 1.10 19.24
C VAL A 200 6.47 2.29 19.92
N TRP A 201 5.17 2.26 20.16
CA TRP A 201 4.47 3.34 20.87
C TRP A 201 4.93 3.50 22.33
N ALA A 202 5.27 2.40 23.01
CA ALA A 202 5.87 2.47 24.35
C ALA A 202 7.25 3.18 24.32
N ALA A 203 8.06 2.91 23.28
CA ALA A 203 9.33 3.60 23.08
C ALA A 203 9.12 5.10 22.83
N LEU A 204 8.16 5.47 21.97
CA LEU A 204 7.82 6.88 21.71
C LEU A 204 7.33 7.60 22.96
N LYS A 205 6.42 6.97 23.73
CA LYS A 205 5.92 7.53 25.00
C LYS A 205 7.03 7.77 26.04
N SER A 206 8.03 6.91 26.06
CA SER A 206 9.20 7.03 26.93
C SER A 206 10.34 7.86 26.33
N ARG A 207 10.16 8.41 25.12
CA ARG A 207 11.18 9.15 24.35
C ARG A 207 12.45 8.36 24.07
N ASN A 208 12.33 7.04 23.97
CA ASN A 208 13.43 6.16 23.60
C ASN A 208 13.51 6.04 22.06
N TYR A 209 14.03 7.07 21.42
CA TYR A 209 14.10 7.17 19.96
C TYR A 209 15.09 6.17 19.33
N ASP A 210 16.11 5.74 20.08
CA ASP A 210 17.02 4.68 19.62
C ASP A 210 16.31 3.33 19.54
N ALA A 211 15.47 3.02 20.53
CA ALA A 211 14.60 1.83 20.46
C ALA A 211 13.63 1.94 19.30
N PHE A 212 12.93 3.07 19.12
CA PHE A 212 12.07 3.32 17.96
C PHE A 212 12.83 3.06 16.65
N ALA A 213 14.00 3.69 16.45
CA ALA A 213 14.80 3.53 15.24
C ALA A 213 15.22 2.09 14.97
N SER A 214 15.37 1.26 16.01
CA SER A 214 15.76 -0.16 15.87
C SER A 214 14.66 -1.06 15.32
N TYR A 215 13.40 -0.61 15.38
CA TYR A 215 12.25 -1.30 14.79
C TYR A 215 12.00 -0.94 13.31
N LEU A 216 12.63 0.09 12.79
CA LEU A 216 12.48 0.49 11.40
C LEU A 216 13.45 -0.26 10.50
N THR A 217 13.00 -0.71 9.31
CA THR A 217 13.90 -1.21 8.29
C THR A 217 14.87 -0.11 7.82
N PRO A 218 16.02 -0.44 7.21
CA PRO A 218 16.91 0.59 6.62
C PRO A 218 16.23 1.43 5.53
N ASP A 219 15.30 0.83 4.81
CA ASP A 219 14.52 1.40 3.70
C ASP A 219 13.11 1.84 4.11
N ALA A 220 12.87 2.03 5.43
CA ALA A 220 11.57 2.46 5.94
C ALA A 220 11.13 3.80 5.34
N MET A 221 9.84 3.90 5.07
CA MET A 221 9.18 5.09 4.54
C MET A 221 7.99 5.46 5.44
N GLU A 222 7.81 6.75 5.67
CA GLU A 222 6.68 7.31 6.40
C GLU A 222 5.98 8.37 5.53
N ILE A 223 4.67 8.37 5.52
CA ILE A 223 3.83 9.38 4.85
C ILE A 223 3.03 10.12 5.90
N GLU A 224 3.21 11.43 5.93
CA GLU A 224 2.46 12.36 6.75
C GLU A 224 1.87 13.49 5.89
N ALA A 225 1.00 14.31 6.45
CA ALA A 225 0.41 15.43 5.72
C ALA A 225 1.44 16.46 5.21
N ASP A 226 2.59 16.57 5.84
CA ASP A 226 3.67 17.49 5.48
C ASP A 226 4.75 16.85 4.60
N GLY A 227 4.61 15.57 4.24
CA GLY A 227 5.48 14.94 3.23
C GLY A 227 5.78 13.48 3.43
N VAL A 228 6.75 13.01 2.66
CA VAL A 228 7.27 11.64 2.68
C VAL A 228 8.64 11.65 3.32
N LEU A 229 8.82 10.84 4.35
CA LEU A 229 10.04 10.75 5.14
C LEU A 229 10.74 9.41 4.93
N ASP A 230 12.06 9.42 4.93
CA ASP A 230 12.86 8.22 5.11
C ASP A 230 13.06 7.90 6.61
N LYS A 231 13.72 6.80 6.93
CA LYS A 231 14.02 6.40 8.31
C LYS A 231 14.62 7.53 9.15
N ALA A 232 15.56 8.29 8.60
CA ALA A 232 16.23 9.38 9.35
C ALA A 232 15.27 10.53 9.60
N GLY A 233 14.43 10.85 8.62
CA GLY A 233 13.35 11.82 8.72
C GLY A 233 12.32 11.42 9.78
N SER A 234 11.88 10.17 9.79
CA SER A 234 10.94 9.62 10.78
C SER A 234 11.49 9.72 12.21
N VAL A 235 12.74 9.27 12.43
CA VAL A 235 13.39 9.36 13.75
C VAL A 235 13.51 10.81 14.22
N LYS A 236 13.85 11.72 13.32
CA LYS A 236 13.88 13.15 13.62
C LYS A 236 12.48 13.69 13.92
N GLY A 237 11.49 13.33 13.08
CA GLY A 237 10.10 13.77 13.22
C GLY A 237 9.52 13.42 14.58
N VAL A 238 9.60 12.15 14.99
CA VAL A 238 9.05 11.70 16.28
C VAL A 238 9.69 12.34 17.50
N SER A 239 10.88 12.92 17.37
CA SER A 239 11.53 13.65 18.47
C SER A 239 10.94 15.04 18.71
N THR A 240 10.11 15.53 17.81
CA THR A 240 9.57 16.90 17.85
C THR A 240 8.20 17.00 18.51
N PHE A 241 7.52 15.88 18.78
CA PHE A 241 6.22 15.88 19.44
C PHE A 241 6.22 15.05 20.74
N ASP A 242 5.26 15.31 21.61
CA ASP A 242 5.12 14.62 22.88
C ASP A 242 4.07 13.49 22.78
N ALA A 243 4.55 12.26 22.60
CA ALA A 243 3.72 11.07 22.55
C ALA A 243 3.28 10.55 23.92
N SER A 244 3.72 11.14 25.05
CA SER A 244 3.52 10.59 26.41
C SER A 244 2.04 10.36 26.76
N LYS A 245 1.15 11.18 26.21
CA LYS A 245 -0.31 11.12 26.43
C LYS A 245 -1.08 10.46 25.28
N ALA A 246 -0.40 9.87 24.32
CA ALA A 246 -1.07 9.22 23.21
C ALA A 246 -1.97 8.06 23.67
N GLU A 247 -3.21 8.06 23.23
CA GLU A 247 -4.17 6.98 23.44
C GLU A 247 -4.34 6.24 22.11
N LEU A 248 -4.33 4.90 22.15
CA LEU A 248 -4.35 4.04 20.97
C LEU A 248 -5.55 3.12 21.03
N SER A 249 -6.32 3.05 19.96
CA SER A 249 -7.57 2.29 19.90
C SER A 249 -7.87 1.79 18.48
N GLU A 250 -8.98 1.10 18.28
CA GLU A 250 -9.49 0.62 16.98
C GLU A 250 -8.48 -0.25 16.20
N TRP A 251 -7.75 -1.12 16.91
CA TRP A 251 -6.74 -1.99 16.35
C TRP A 251 -7.32 -3.00 15.35
N LYS A 252 -6.70 -3.11 14.18
CA LYS A 252 -6.99 -4.12 13.18
C LYS A 252 -5.69 -4.58 12.52
N THR A 253 -5.54 -5.89 12.35
CA THR A 253 -4.41 -6.50 11.66
C THR A 253 -4.89 -7.25 10.43
N VAL A 254 -4.26 -7.00 9.28
CA VAL A 254 -4.48 -7.72 8.01
C VAL A 254 -3.17 -8.37 7.59
N LYS A 255 -3.18 -9.69 7.44
CA LYS A 255 -2.00 -10.43 6.98
C LYS A 255 -1.91 -10.38 5.46
N PHE A 256 -0.78 -9.91 4.94
CA PHE A 256 -0.48 -10.05 3.52
C PHE A 256 -0.05 -11.49 3.23
N ASP A 257 0.81 -12.03 4.10
CA ASP A 257 1.22 -13.42 4.15
C ASP A 257 1.79 -13.77 5.55
N ASN A 258 2.69 -14.77 5.63
CA ASN A 258 3.33 -15.16 6.90
C ASN A 258 4.48 -14.23 7.32
N ALA A 259 4.98 -13.40 6.40
CA ALA A 259 6.14 -12.53 6.61
C ALA A 259 5.80 -11.03 6.55
N ALA A 260 4.56 -10.68 6.20
CA ALA A 260 4.13 -9.29 6.10
C ALA A 260 2.69 -9.10 6.63
N SER A 261 2.48 -8.01 7.35
CA SER A 261 1.17 -7.66 7.91
C SER A 261 1.00 -6.14 7.95
N LEU A 262 -0.22 -5.70 7.71
CA LEU A 262 -0.69 -4.34 7.95
C LEU A 262 -1.33 -4.27 9.34
N VAL A 263 -0.97 -3.27 10.13
CA VAL A 263 -1.65 -2.91 11.38
C VAL A 263 -2.25 -1.53 11.19
N THR A 264 -3.55 -1.38 11.46
CA THR A 264 -4.22 -0.08 11.48
C THR A 264 -4.77 0.22 12.87
N TYR A 265 -4.79 1.48 13.26
CA TYR A 265 -5.27 1.93 14.56
C TYR A 265 -5.59 3.42 14.57
N LEU A 266 -6.33 3.85 15.58
CA LEU A 266 -6.59 5.26 15.85
C LEU A 266 -5.65 5.74 16.95
N VAL A 267 -4.99 6.86 16.70
CA VAL A 267 -4.18 7.60 17.69
C VAL A 267 -4.95 8.84 18.10
N LYS A 268 -5.04 9.08 19.41
CA LYS A 268 -5.49 10.33 19.98
C LYS A 268 -4.35 11.00 20.72
N LEU A 269 -4.04 12.23 20.33
CA LEU A 269 -2.97 13.06 20.88
C LEU A 269 -3.57 14.32 21.51
N PRO A 270 -3.92 14.30 22.80
CA PRO A 270 -4.55 15.44 23.46
C PRO A 270 -3.71 16.71 23.33
N GLY A 271 -4.30 17.79 22.83
CA GLY A 271 -3.66 19.08 22.61
C GLY A 271 -3.15 19.34 21.20
N MET A 272 -3.18 18.35 20.34
CA MET A 272 -2.97 18.51 18.88
C MET A 272 -4.27 18.99 18.20
N LYS A 273 -4.17 19.44 16.95
CA LYS A 273 -5.34 19.82 16.13
C LYS A 273 -5.10 19.41 14.68
N PRO A 274 -5.85 18.44 14.14
CA PRO A 274 -6.78 17.58 14.86
C PRO A 274 -6.10 16.79 15.97
N ASP A 275 -6.84 16.32 16.96
CA ASP A 275 -6.33 15.55 18.09
C ASP A 275 -6.39 14.04 17.84
N GLN A 276 -6.86 13.62 16.66
CA GLN A 276 -6.96 12.22 16.25
C GLN A 276 -6.39 12.02 14.85
N GLU A 277 -5.71 10.90 14.68
CA GLU A 277 -5.15 10.45 13.41
C GLU A 277 -5.34 8.93 13.25
N ARG A 278 -5.67 8.49 12.03
CA ARG A 278 -5.69 7.07 11.68
C ARG A 278 -4.32 6.69 11.15
N HIS A 279 -3.73 5.72 11.79
CA HIS A 279 -2.40 5.24 11.44
C HIS A 279 -2.44 3.85 10.83
N SER A 280 -1.51 3.59 9.94
CA SER A 280 -1.25 2.29 9.33
C SER A 280 0.24 2.02 9.32
N THR A 281 0.64 0.80 9.68
CA THR A 281 2.03 0.35 9.60
C THR A 281 2.10 -0.98 8.90
N ILE A 282 2.93 -1.09 7.85
CA ILE A 282 3.28 -2.38 7.25
C ILE A 282 4.53 -2.90 7.93
N TRP A 283 4.37 -4.02 8.59
CA TRP A 283 5.41 -4.78 9.25
C TRP A 283 5.88 -5.94 8.39
N VAL A 284 7.19 -6.18 8.37
CA VAL A 284 7.81 -7.28 7.64
C VAL A 284 8.71 -8.10 8.56
N SER A 285 8.68 -9.41 8.41
CA SER A 285 9.60 -10.31 9.08
C SER A 285 10.85 -10.50 8.23
N ARG A 286 11.97 -9.94 8.68
CA ARG A 286 13.28 -10.08 8.03
C ARG A 286 14.27 -10.66 9.03
N ASP A 287 14.93 -11.76 8.66
CA ASP A 287 15.92 -12.46 9.50
C ASP A 287 15.37 -12.82 10.90
N GLY A 288 14.10 -13.26 10.95
CA GLY A 288 13.41 -13.65 12.19
C GLY A 288 12.98 -12.49 13.08
N ARG A 289 13.04 -11.25 12.59
CA ARG A 289 12.63 -10.04 13.31
C ARG A 289 11.52 -9.30 12.55
N TRP A 290 10.50 -8.86 13.27
CA TRP A 290 9.49 -7.96 12.75
C TRP A 290 10.04 -6.51 12.74
N LEU A 291 9.99 -5.87 11.57
CA LEU A 291 10.45 -4.49 11.37
C LEU A 291 9.36 -3.70 10.61
N ALA A 292 9.18 -2.45 10.97
CA ALA A 292 8.30 -1.53 10.25
C ALA A 292 8.98 -1.07 8.96
N LEU A 293 8.32 -1.33 7.84
CA LEU A 293 8.77 -0.95 6.50
C LEU A 293 8.10 0.32 6.01
N PHE A 294 6.83 0.48 6.33
CA PHE A 294 6.02 1.60 5.87
C PHE A 294 5.10 2.08 6.98
N HIS A 295 4.93 3.38 7.11
CA HIS A 295 3.98 4.02 8.02
C HIS A 295 3.24 5.16 7.32
N GLN A 296 1.96 5.36 7.67
CA GLN A 296 1.19 6.51 7.21
C GLN A 296 0.22 6.98 8.30
N GLY A 297 0.22 8.30 8.56
CA GLY A 297 -0.74 8.97 9.41
C GLY A 297 -1.73 9.82 8.59
N THR A 298 -3.02 9.71 8.89
CA THR A 298 -4.08 10.53 8.27
C THR A 298 -4.89 11.22 9.35
N PRO A 299 -4.85 12.56 9.43
CA PRO A 299 -5.67 13.33 10.36
C PRO A 299 -7.16 13.03 10.19
N VAL A 300 -7.87 12.76 11.30
CA VAL A 300 -9.32 12.55 11.28
C VAL A 300 -10.01 13.87 10.96
N ALA A 301 -10.95 13.83 10.01
CA ALA A 301 -11.74 15.00 9.66
C ALA A 301 -12.50 15.53 10.88
N ALA A 302 -12.44 16.83 11.11
CA ALA A 302 -13.25 17.45 12.14
C ALA A 302 -14.73 17.24 11.80
N THR A 303 -15.46 16.52 12.68
CA THR A 303 -16.91 16.39 12.52
C THR A 303 -17.52 17.78 12.55
N THR A 304 -17.92 18.31 11.39
CA THR A 304 -18.71 19.54 11.35
C THR A 304 -20.05 19.23 12.03
N PRO A 305 -20.39 19.85 13.18
CA PRO A 305 -21.68 19.60 13.81
C PRO A 305 -22.75 19.95 12.79
N ALA A 306 -23.64 19.00 12.51
CA ALA A 306 -24.82 19.26 11.69
C ALA A 306 -25.48 20.54 12.21
N LYS A 307 -25.58 21.58 11.37
CA LYS A 307 -26.29 22.79 11.72
C LYS A 307 -27.73 22.37 12.12
N SER A 308 -28.03 22.38 13.42
CA SER A 308 -29.36 22.16 13.89
C SER A 308 -30.22 23.30 13.33
N GLY A 309 -30.92 22.99 12.25
CA GLY A 309 -31.88 23.90 11.68
C GLY A 309 -32.99 24.14 12.70
N THR A 310 -32.89 25.21 13.45
CA THR A 310 -34.00 25.72 14.26
C THR A 310 -35.11 26.12 13.28
N ARG A 311 -36.03 25.19 13.07
CA ARG A 311 -37.30 25.48 12.37
C ARG A 311 -38.05 26.48 13.27
N LYS A 312 -37.98 27.77 12.96
CA LYS A 312 -38.93 28.76 13.52
C LYS A 312 -40.33 28.37 13.04
N MET A 313 -41.21 28.07 13.98
CA MET A 313 -42.65 28.03 13.77
C MET A 313 -43.18 29.42 13.45
#